data_d523c08680ab5e8541bc48f781d56bc6
#
_entry.id   d523c08680ab5e8541bc48f781d56bc6
#
_cell.length_a   1.000
_cell.length_b   1.000
_cell.length_c   1.000
_cell.angle_alpha   90.00
_cell.angle_beta   90.00
_cell.angle_gamma   90.00
#
_symmetry.space_group_name_H-M   'P 1'
#
loop_
_entity.id
_entity.type
_entity.pdbx_description
1 polymer ?
#
loop_
_entity_poly.entity_id
_entity_poly.type
_entity_poly.pdbx_seq_one_letter_code
_entity_poly.pdbx_strand_id
1 'polypeptide(L)'
;MKKTFFLFFLLLIVSCSKGFGDKIESGNTTIFYTTKNEKVIAEKLAIYWIKNQIDGKEKQFIRILKYKEAYHLQLILREEFKSSALSFEEIKLFTELQSDLNKHIFTLLPCRIKLCDGNFKEIYTPVSE
;
A
#
# COMPACT_ATOMS: atom_id res chain seq x y z
N MET A 1 -15.61 -36.04 -6.91
CA MET A 1 -14.73 -35.90 -5.75
C MET A 1 -13.55 -34.97 -6.00
N LYS A 2 -12.83 -35.11 -7.09
CA LYS A 2 -11.69 -34.23 -7.39
C LYS A 2 -12.09 -32.73 -7.54
N LYS A 3 -13.26 -32.45 -8.11
CA LYS A 3 -13.76 -31.09 -8.28
C LYS A 3 -14.10 -30.41 -6.95
N THR A 4 -14.64 -31.15 -5.99
CA THR A 4 -15.00 -30.63 -4.67
C THR A 4 -13.75 -30.30 -3.86
N PHE A 5 -12.73 -31.14 -3.96
CA PHE A 5 -11.45 -30.91 -3.29
C PHE A 5 -10.72 -29.66 -3.85
N PHE A 6 -10.78 -29.50 -5.17
CA PHE A 6 -10.19 -28.37 -5.86
C PHE A 6 -10.87 -27.06 -5.48
N LEU A 7 -12.21 -27.07 -5.38
CA LEU A 7 -12.99 -25.91 -4.93
C LEU A 7 -12.65 -25.53 -3.49
N PHE A 8 -12.47 -26.50 -2.61
CA PHE A 8 -12.09 -26.28 -1.23
C PHE A 8 -10.69 -25.64 -1.14
N PHE A 9 -9.76 -26.07 -1.96
CA PHE A 9 -8.42 -25.52 -2.04
C PHE A 9 -8.44 -24.06 -2.53
N LEU A 10 -9.26 -23.76 -3.54
CA LEU A 10 -9.46 -22.39 -4.03
C LEU A 10 -10.04 -21.47 -2.95
N LEU A 11 -11.00 -21.98 -2.17
CA LEU A 11 -11.57 -21.22 -1.06
C LEU A 11 -10.52 -20.86 0.00
N LEU A 12 -9.60 -21.76 0.27
CA LEU A 12 -8.52 -21.50 1.21
C LEU A 12 -7.58 -20.38 0.71
N ILE A 13 -7.27 -20.36 -0.58
CA ILE A 13 -6.44 -19.30 -1.17
C ILE A 13 -7.15 -17.95 -1.08
N VAL A 14 -8.45 -17.88 -1.40
CA VAL A 14 -9.24 -16.66 -1.30
C VAL A 14 -9.33 -16.20 0.16
N SER A 15 -9.47 -17.12 1.10
CA SER A 15 -9.51 -16.81 2.52
C SER A 15 -8.19 -16.16 2.99
N CYS A 16 -7.05 -16.65 2.51
CA CYS A 16 -5.75 -16.08 2.87
C CYS A 16 -5.55 -14.67 2.33
N SER A 17 -6.11 -14.34 1.15
CA SER A 17 -5.97 -13.02 0.57
C SER A 17 -6.86 -11.97 1.22
N LYS A 18 -7.87 -12.36 2.01
CA LYS A 18 -8.77 -11.44 2.72
C LYS A 18 -8.17 -10.85 3.99
N GLY A 19 -6.98 -11.31 4.42
CA GLY A 19 -6.35 -10.83 5.65
C GLY A 19 -6.00 -9.35 5.67
N PHE A 20 -5.87 -8.72 4.50
CA PHE A 20 -5.51 -7.29 4.39
C PHE A 20 -6.65 -6.40 3.94
N GLY A 21 -7.86 -6.96 3.78
CA GLY A 21 -9.04 -6.22 3.33
C GLY A 21 -9.32 -6.44 1.85
N ASP A 22 -10.18 -5.58 1.29
CA ASP A 22 -10.47 -5.58 -0.15
C ASP A 22 -9.29 -4.98 -0.91
N LYS A 23 -9.26 -5.16 -2.23
CA LYS A 23 -8.14 -4.69 -3.02
C LYS A 23 -8.56 -4.13 -4.37
N ILE A 24 -7.75 -3.20 -4.86
CA ILE A 24 -7.80 -2.71 -6.24
C ILE A 24 -6.47 -3.08 -6.88
N GLU A 25 -6.53 -3.69 -8.06
CA GLU A 25 -5.33 -4.01 -8.85
C GLU A 25 -5.25 -3.05 -10.03
N SER A 26 -4.10 -2.39 -10.19
CA SER A 26 -3.85 -1.45 -11.26
C SER A 26 -2.40 -1.60 -11.72
N GLY A 27 -2.20 -2.11 -12.93
CA GLY A 27 -0.87 -2.44 -13.42
C GLY A 27 -0.21 -3.46 -12.50
N ASN A 28 0.98 -3.15 -12.01
CA ASN A 28 1.72 -4.00 -11.08
C ASN A 28 1.45 -3.64 -9.61
N THR A 29 0.53 -2.72 -9.35
CA THR A 29 0.27 -2.23 -7.99
C THR A 29 -1.05 -2.77 -7.48
N THR A 30 -1.04 -3.33 -6.27
CA THR A 30 -2.22 -3.78 -5.54
C THR A 30 -2.40 -2.90 -4.32
N ILE A 31 -3.59 -2.29 -4.17
CA ILE A 31 -3.90 -1.39 -3.06
C ILE A 31 -5.01 -2.01 -2.23
N PHE A 32 -4.70 -2.29 -0.96
CA PHE A 32 -5.66 -2.86 0.00
C PHE A 32 -6.36 -1.73 0.76
N TYR A 33 -7.64 -1.90 1.03
CA TYR A 33 -8.48 -0.97 1.80
C TYR A 33 -9.57 -1.75 2.55
N THR A 34 -10.21 -1.12 3.54
CA THR A 34 -11.24 -1.80 4.34
C THR A 34 -12.61 -1.13 4.27
N THR A 35 -12.69 0.19 4.07
CA THR A 35 -13.95 0.93 4.07
C THR A 35 -14.26 1.53 2.69
N LYS A 36 -15.52 1.94 2.50
CA LYS A 36 -15.95 2.62 1.26
C LYS A 36 -15.22 3.94 1.04
N ASN A 37 -14.95 4.67 2.11
CA ASN A 37 -14.21 5.93 2.01
C ASN A 37 -12.77 5.68 1.54
N GLU A 38 -12.15 4.63 2.06
CA GLU A 38 -10.81 4.23 1.65
C GLU A 38 -10.78 3.73 0.22
N LYS A 39 -11.88 3.12 -0.26
CA LYS A 39 -11.98 2.67 -1.65
C LYS A 39 -11.84 3.85 -2.62
N VAL A 40 -12.50 4.97 -2.33
CA VAL A 40 -12.41 6.18 -3.16
C VAL A 40 -10.96 6.69 -3.17
N ILE A 41 -10.31 6.71 -2.02
CA ILE A 41 -8.91 7.10 -1.90
C ILE A 41 -8.02 6.14 -2.70
N ALA A 42 -8.27 4.83 -2.59
CA ALA A 42 -7.50 3.82 -3.29
C ALA A 42 -7.62 3.96 -4.82
N GLU A 43 -8.81 4.28 -5.32
CA GLU A 43 -9.03 4.51 -6.74
C GLU A 43 -8.23 5.71 -7.24
N LYS A 44 -8.26 6.81 -6.50
CA LYS A 44 -7.49 8.01 -6.83
C LYS A 44 -5.99 7.75 -6.76
N LEU A 45 -5.57 6.99 -5.76
CA LEU A 45 -4.17 6.63 -5.58
C LEU A 45 -3.67 5.76 -6.73
N ALA A 46 -4.49 4.82 -7.19
CA ALA A 46 -4.15 3.97 -8.33
C ALA A 46 -3.87 4.79 -9.59
N ILE A 47 -4.73 5.77 -9.87
CA ILE A 47 -4.58 6.66 -11.02
C ILE A 47 -3.31 7.51 -10.87
N TYR A 48 -3.09 8.07 -9.69
CA TYR A 48 -1.91 8.88 -9.38
C TYR A 48 -0.62 8.06 -9.57
N TRP A 49 -0.62 6.81 -9.11
CA TRP A 49 0.56 5.94 -9.15
C TRP A 49 1.02 5.68 -10.59
N ILE A 50 0.06 5.42 -11.47
CA ILE A 50 0.35 5.20 -12.89
C ILE A 50 0.76 6.50 -13.58
N LYS A 51 0.01 7.57 -13.35
CA LYS A 51 0.26 8.87 -13.97
C LYS A 51 1.65 9.41 -13.65
N ASN A 52 2.12 9.21 -12.43
CA ASN A 52 3.42 9.69 -11.98
C ASN A 52 4.53 8.64 -12.12
N GLN A 53 4.24 7.54 -12.83
CA GLN A 53 5.22 6.49 -13.15
C GLN A 53 5.87 5.86 -11.91
N ILE A 54 5.11 5.80 -10.80
CA ILE A 54 5.57 5.14 -9.58
C ILE A 54 5.35 3.64 -9.70
N ASP A 55 4.35 3.23 -10.51
CA ASP A 55 4.10 1.82 -10.81
C ASP A 55 5.28 1.28 -11.63
N GLY A 56 6.10 0.45 -11.02
CA GLY A 56 7.31 -0.09 -11.63
C GLY A 56 7.05 -1.38 -12.39
N LYS A 57 8.14 -2.04 -12.77
CA LYS A 57 8.09 -3.34 -13.46
C LYS A 57 7.78 -4.50 -12.52
N GLU A 58 8.04 -4.33 -11.23
CA GLU A 58 7.79 -5.35 -10.22
C GLU A 58 6.49 -5.08 -9.49
N LYS A 59 5.92 -6.14 -8.93
CA LYS A 59 4.69 -6.04 -8.14
C LYS A 59 4.93 -5.20 -6.89
N GLN A 60 4.01 -4.27 -6.65
CA GLN A 60 4.00 -3.41 -5.48
C GLN A 60 2.72 -3.63 -4.70
N PHE A 61 2.82 -3.63 -3.38
CA PHE A 61 1.67 -3.82 -2.49
C PHE A 61 1.59 -2.65 -1.53
N ILE A 62 0.40 -2.06 -1.47
CA ILE A 62 0.10 -0.88 -0.67
C ILE A 62 -1.14 -1.17 0.16
N ARG A 63 -1.17 -0.70 1.40
CA ARG A 63 -2.39 -0.76 2.21
C ARG A 63 -2.68 0.62 2.78
N ILE A 64 -3.95 1.04 2.68
CA ILE A 64 -4.45 2.25 3.31
C ILE A 64 -5.12 1.85 4.61
N LEU A 65 -4.62 2.37 5.74
CA LEU A 65 -5.15 2.06 7.05
C LEU A 65 -5.35 3.34 7.84
N LYS A 66 -6.60 3.60 8.24
CA LYS A 66 -6.88 4.76 9.08
C LYS A 66 -6.40 4.51 10.50
N TYR A 67 -5.60 5.42 11.03
CA TYR A 67 -5.09 5.37 12.39
C TYR A 67 -5.22 6.75 13.04
N LYS A 68 -6.14 6.87 14.00
CA LYS A 68 -6.47 8.13 14.67
C LYS A 68 -6.91 9.19 13.64
N GLU A 69 -6.21 10.31 13.53
CA GLU A 69 -6.56 11.42 12.65
C GLU A 69 -5.74 11.46 11.36
N ALA A 70 -5.17 10.32 10.98
CA ALA A 70 -4.35 10.23 9.77
C ALA A 70 -4.54 8.88 9.11
N TYR A 71 -4.19 8.79 7.84
CA TYR A 71 -4.08 7.51 7.15
C TYR A 71 -2.62 7.07 7.15
N HIS A 72 -2.38 5.81 7.49
CA HIS A 72 -1.09 5.19 7.24
C HIS A 72 -1.11 4.63 5.82
N LEU A 73 -0.24 5.15 4.97
CA LEU A 73 -0.02 4.61 3.65
C LEU A 73 1.15 3.63 3.76
N GLN A 74 0.81 2.35 3.84
CA GLN A 74 1.77 1.28 4.12
C GLN A 74 2.29 0.72 2.80
N LEU A 75 3.60 0.80 2.61
CA LEU A 75 4.29 0.31 1.42
C LEU A 75 5.20 -0.85 1.82
N ILE A 76 5.09 -1.98 1.12
CA ILE A 76 5.96 -3.12 1.38
C ILE A 76 7.32 -2.87 0.73
N LEU A 77 8.38 -2.93 1.53
CA LEU A 77 9.75 -2.84 1.05
C LEU A 77 10.20 -4.18 0.48
N ARG A 78 11.07 -4.12 -0.53
CA ARG A 78 11.77 -5.30 -1.01
C ARG A 78 12.70 -5.83 0.09
N GLU A 79 12.90 -7.14 0.09
CA GLU A 79 13.79 -7.81 1.05
C GLU A 79 15.18 -7.16 1.12
N GLU A 80 15.73 -6.77 -0.01
CA GLU A 80 17.07 -6.20 -0.12
C GLU A 80 17.22 -4.85 0.60
N PHE A 81 16.11 -4.15 0.87
CA PHE A 81 16.13 -2.84 1.52
C PHE A 81 15.77 -2.89 3.01
N LYS A 82 15.38 -4.05 3.53
CA LYS A 82 14.91 -4.16 4.93
C LYS A 82 16.01 -3.92 5.96
N SER A 83 17.26 -4.24 5.63
CA SER A 83 18.37 -4.12 6.57
C SER A 83 19.18 -2.84 6.38
N SER A 84 18.87 -2.05 5.38
CA SER A 84 19.62 -0.83 5.05
C SER A 84 18.88 0.41 5.53
N ALA A 85 19.62 1.35 6.11
CA ALA A 85 19.07 2.67 6.38
C ALA A 85 18.79 3.41 5.05
N LEU A 86 17.72 4.19 5.02
CA LEU A 86 17.40 4.99 3.85
C LEU A 86 18.45 6.09 3.66
N SER A 87 18.82 6.34 2.39
CA SER A 87 19.69 7.45 2.03
C SER A 87 18.95 8.77 2.19
N PHE A 88 19.69 9.86 2.26
CA PHE A 88 19.10 11.20 2.30
C PHE A 88 18.21 11.46 1.07
N GLU A 89 18.63 11.01 -0.10
CA GLU A 89 17.86 11.18 -1.33
C GLU A 89 16.55 10.40 -1.30
N GLU A 90 16.57 9.18 -0.76
CA GLU A 90 15.36 8.37 -0.60
C GLU A 90 14.39 9.01 0.37
N ILE A 91 14.86 9.54 1.49
CA ILE A 91 14.03 10.26 2.46
C ILE A 91 13.40 11.50 1.80
N LYS A 92 14.17 12.22 1.01
CA LYS A 92 13.68 13.39 0.27
C LYS A 92 12.56 13.01 -0.70
N LEU A 93 12.73 11.91 -1.43
CA LEU A 93 11.70 11.41 -2.35
C LEU A 93 10.41 11.08 -1.62
N PHE A 94 10.49 10.39 -0.48
CA PHE A 94 9.31 10.06 0.32
C PHE A 94 8.66 11.30 0.90
N THR A 95 9.46 12.30 1.30
CA THR A 95 8.94 13.56 1.81
C THR A 95 8.15 14.31 0.74
N GLU A 96 8.68 14.37 -0.46
CA GLU A 96 8.02 15.01 -1.60
C GLU A 96 6.75 14.24 -1.99
N LEU A 97 6.82 12.92 -2.03
CA LEU A 97 5.68 12.07 -2.33
C LEU A 97 4.56 12.27 -1.31
N GLN A 98 4.87 12.21 -0.03
CA GLN A 98 3.87 12.40 1.04
C GLN A 98 3.23 13.77 0.95
N SER A 99 4.01 14.82 0.73
CA SER A 99 3.50 16.17 0.58
C SER A 99 2.55 16.29 -0.60
N ASP A 100 2.91 15.71 -1.74
CA ASP A 100 2.09 15.76 -2.95
C ASP A 100 0.79 14.97 -2.79
N LEU A 101 0.87 13.79 -2.18
CA LEU A 101 -0.32 12.97 -1.89
C LEU A 101 -1.28 13.71 -0.96
N ASN A 102 -0.77 14.42 0.03
CA ASN A 102 -1.62 15.17 0.96
C ASN A 102 -2.26 16.39 0.32
N LYS A 103 -1.68 16.93 -0.73
CA LYS A 103 -2.29 18.04 -1.49
C LYS A 103 -3.40 17.56 -2.42
N HIS A 104 -3.26 16.38 -3.02
CA HIS A 104 -4.11 15.97 -4.13
C HIS A 104 -5.04 14.81 -3.82
N ILE A 105 -4.70 13.93 -2.90
CA ILE A 105 -5.44 12.70 -2.63
C ILE A 105 -5.97 12.65 -1.21
N PHE A 106 -5.11 12.82 -0.22
CA PHE A 106 -5.48 12.77 1.19
C PHE A 106 -5.84 14.18 1.68
N THR A 107 -6.93 14.74 1.13
CA THR A 107 -7.32 16.13 1.37
C THR A 107 -8.15 16.32 2.64
N LEU A 108 -8.87 15.29 3.10
CA LEU A 108 -9.67 15.37 4.32
C LEU A 108 -8.86 15.02 5.56
N LEU A 109 -8.08 13.96 5.49
CA LEU A 109 -7.13 13.55 6.52
C LEU A 109 -5.79 13.29 5.86
N PRO A 110 -4.68 13.73 6.46
CA PRO A 110 -3.37 13.52 5.84
C PRO A 110 -2.95 12.06 5.89
N CYS A 111 -2.09 11.66 4.96
CA CYS A 111 -1.44 10.37 5.02
C CYS A 111 -0.02 10.51 5.59
N ARG A 112 0.45 9.42 6.17
CA ARG A 112 1.83 9.25 6.61
C ARG A 112 2.35 7.97 5.98
N ILE A 113 3.43 8.08 5.25
CA ILE A 113 4.04 6.92 4.59
C ILE A 113 4.73 6.06 5.65
N LYS A 114 4.42 4.77 5.63
CA LYS A 114 5.03 3.77 6.50
C LYS A 114 5.62 2.68 5.63
N LEU A 115 6.89 2.37 5.83
CA LEU A 115 7.54 1.29 5.11
C LEU A 115 7.44 0.02 5.93
N CYS A 116 7.01 -1.07 5.28
CA CYS A 116 6.57 -2.28 5.95
C CYS A 116 7.28 -3.52 5.44
N ASP A 117 7.23 -4.61 6.24
CA ASP A 117 7.61 -5.94 5.76
C ASP A 117 6.49 -6.55 4.92
N GLY A 118 6.68 -7.79 4.46
CA GLY A 118 5.71 -8.48 3.60
C GLY A 118 4.34 -8.74 4.24
N ASN A 119 4.21 -8.57 5.55
CA ASN A 119 2.96 -8.72 6.30
C ASN A 119 2.35 -7.37 6.70
N PHE A 120 2.80 -6.29 6.11
CA PHE A 120 2.42 -4.91 6.44
C PHE A 120 2.73 -4.53 7.89
N LYS A 121 3.73 -5.15 8.50
CA LYS A 121 4.25 -4.71 9.78
C LYS A 121 5.16 -3.50 9.53
N GLU A 122 4.85 -2.38 10.18
CA GLU A 122 5.61 -1.13 10.00
C GLU A 122 7.00 -1.26 10.59
N ILE A 123 8.03 -1.02 9.79
CA ILE A 123 9.43 -1.11 10.21
C ILE A 123 10.16 0.23 10.15
N TYR A 124 9.66 1.19 9.36
CA TYR A 124 10.32 2.48 9.22
C TYR A 124 9.35 3.57 8.79
N THR A 125 9.49 4.75 9.36
CA THR A 125 8.74 5.95 8.96
C THR A 125 9.73 6.95 8.33
N PRO A 126 9.73 7.10 6.99
CA PRO A 126 10.74 7.92 6.32
C PRO A 126 10.58 9.41 6.54
N VAL A 127 9.35 9.89 6.80
CA VAL A 127 9.07 11.32 6.96
C VAL A 127 8.81 11.61 8.43
N SER A 128 9.71 12.34 9.06
CA SER A 128 9.53 12.79 10.44
C SER A 128 8.52 13.93 10.51
N GLU A 129 7.83 14.00 11.64
CA GLU A 129 6.87 15.09 11.89
C GLU A 129 7.54 16.36 12.32
#